data_33542752759368b98d1e6f88e1993b39
#
_entry.id   33542752759368b98d1e6f88e1993b39
#
_cell.length_a   1.000
_cell.length_b   1.000
_cell.length_c   1.000
_cell.angle_alpha   90.00
_cell.angle_beta   90.00
_cell.angle_gamma   90.00
#
_symmetry.space_group_name_H-M   'P 1'
#
loop_
_entity.id
_entity.type
_entity.pdbx_description
1 polymer ?
#
loop_
_entity_poly.entity_id
_entity_poly.type
_entity_poly.pdbx_seq_one_letter_code
_entity_poly.pdbx_strand_id
1 'polypeptide(L)'
;MPDETEIKLKIRDPKAFQRILKRLGAKPVGSATGRVHEDNLIFDTPDGGLAKHGQLLRLRTETAAAASKKSSKTKKSKKSRKANPPAPAKSSKPTRQILTFKRPTAQQTAAHTSRYPSFGSHKVRDEIEAHVTDSDNLIKIFEGLGMRGWFRYEKYRSTHQLPATNTWAHGFLIEVDETPIGTFVELEGPPAAIDRAATELGYSKKDYILTNYLALYAEDCRRKGQQPQNMLFPDKFR
;
A
#
# COMPACT_ATOMS: atom_id res chain seq x y z
N MET A 1 19.99 -8.89 -3.74
CA MET A 1 18.87 -8.75 -2.80
C MET A 1 17.80 -9.73 -3.24
N PRO A 2 16.96 -10.26 -2.35
CA PRO A 2 15.88 -11.14 -2.79
C PRO A 2 14.88 -10.33 -3.62
N ASP A 3 14.43 -10.91 -4.73
CA ASP A 3 13.37 -10.34 -5.55
C ASP A 3 12.08 -10.29 -4.74
N GLU A 4 11.41 -9.13 -4.69
CA GLU A 4 10.06 -9.01 -4.14
C GLU A 4 9.09 -9.74 -5.07
N THR A 5 8.36 -10.69 -4.54
CA THR A 5 7.29 -11.40 -5.27
C THR A 5 5.96 -11.17 -4.60
N GLU A 6 4.99 -10.64 -5.33
CA GLU A 6 3.68 -10.27 -4.80
C GLU A 6 2.53 -10.57 -5.78
N ILE A 7 1.33 -10.71 -5.23
CA ILE A 7 0.06 -10.52 -5.93
C ILE A 7 -0.82 -9.58 -5.14
N LYS A 8 -1.82 -9.02 -5.80
CA LYS A 8 -2.87 -8.22 -5.18
C LYS A 8 -4.24 -8.87 -5.44
N LEU A 9 -5.13 -8.81 -4.45
CA LEU A 9 -6.51 -9.30 -4.55
C LEU A 9 -7.46 -8.19 -4.10
N LYS A 10 -8.61 -8.05 -4.74
CA LYS A 10 -9.64 -7.11 -4.31
C LYS A 10 -10.51 -7.75 -3.23
N ILE A 11 -10.61 -7.11 -2.08
CA ILE A 11 -11.49 -7.55 -0.99
C ILE A 11 -12.90 -7.03 -1.25
N ARG A 12 -13.86 -7.96 -1.45
CA ARG A 12 -15.27 -7.61 -1.68
C ARG A 12 -16.04 -7.39 -0.37
N ASP A 13 -15.76 -8.20 0.64
CA ASP A 13 -16.34 -8.09 1.99
C ASP A 13 -15.22 -8.02 3.04
N PRO A 14 -14.85 -6.81 3.51
CA PRO A 14 -13.82 -6.65 4.53
C PRO A 14 -14.13 -7.37 5.85
N LYS A 15 -15.41 -7.51 6.23
CA LYS A 15 -15.78 -8.20 7.46
C LYS A 15 -15.59 -9.71 7.33
N ALA A 16 -15.98 -10.29 6.20
CA ALA A 16 -15.73 -11.69 5.91
C ALA A 16 -14.22 -11.97 5.87
N PHE A 17 -13.45 -11.11 5.21
CA PHE A 17 -12.00 -11.22 5.13
C PHE A 17 -11.34 -11.21 6.52
N GLN A 18 -11.73 -10.28 7.39
CA GLN A 18 -11.23 -10.22 8.77
C GLN A 18 -11.55 -11.51 9.56
N ARG A 19 -12.72 -12.12 9.36
CA ARG A 19 -13.04 -13.43 9.97
C ARG A 19 -12.11 -14.54 9.50
N ILE A 20 -11.75 -14.53 8.20
CA ILE A 20 -10.80 -15.50 7.64
C ILE A 20 -9.41 -15.30 8.23
N LEU A 21 -8.89 -14.07 8.27
CA LEU A 21 -7.59 -13.76 8.88
C LEU A 21 -7.54 -14.27 10.34
N LYS A 22 -8.59 -14.02 11.11
CA LYS A 22 -8.69 -14.51 12.49
C LYS A 22 -8.68 -16.05 12.57
N ARG A 23 -9.39 -16.73 11.68
CA ARG A 23 -9.43 -18.20 11.60
C ARG A 23 -8.04 -18.77 11.26
N LEU A 24 -7.30 -18.12 10.38
CA LEU A 24 -5.92 -18.49 10.02
C LEU A 24 -4.90 -18.17 11.14
N GLY A 25 -5.33 -17.50 12.21
CA GLY A 25 -4.45 -17.08 13.30
C GLY A 25 -3.51 -15.96 12.92
N ALA A 26 -3.79 -15.22 11.82
CA ALA A 26 -2.98 -14.10 11.39
C ALA A 26 -2.92 -13.01 12.47
N LYS A 27 -1.72 -12.54 12.79
CA LYS A 27 -1.47 -11.51 13.80
C LYS A 27 -0.89 -10.26 13.15
N PRO A 28 -1.30 -9.06 13.59
CA PRO A 28 -0.70 -7.83 13.10
C PRO A 28 0.78 -7.75 13.49
N VAL A 29 1.58 -7.17 12.60
CA VAL A 29 3.02 -6.91 12.80
C VAL A 29 3.22 -5.43 13.05
N GLY A 30 4.19 -5.06 13.87
CA GLY A 30 4.56 -3.67 14.11
C GLY A 30 3.76 -3.00 15.24
N SER A 31 2.98 -1.97 14.93
CA SER A 31 2.27 -1.17 15.94
C SER A 31 1.15 -1.97 16.64
N ALA A 32 0.72 -1.53 17.84
CA ALA A 32 -0.36 -2.17 18.60
C ALA A 32 -1.68 -2.29 17.81
N THR A 33 -1.91 -1.43 16.82
CA THR A 33 -3.06 -1.49 15.92
C THR A 33 -2.75 -2.20 14.61
N GLY A 34 -1.47 -2.42 14.28
CA GLY A 34 -1.00 -2.92 12.99
C GLY A 34 -1.34 -2.02 11.81
N ARG A 35 -1.99 -0.86 12.02
CA ARG A 35 -2.50 0.00 10.95
C ARG A 35 -1.67 1.28 10.85
N VAL A 36 -1.15 1.53 9.66
CA VAL A 36 -0.31 2.68 9.32
C VAL A 36 -0.98 3.46 8.19
N HIS A 37 -0.96 4.79 8.27
CA HIS A 37 -1.27 5.67 7.14
C HIS A 37 -0.01 5.85 6.31
N GLU A 38 -0.08 5.54 5.03
CA GLU A 38 0.98 5.75 4.06
C GLU A 38 0.58 6.89 3.11
N ASP A 39 1.44 7.88 3.03
CA ASP A 39 1.42 8.94 2.03
C ASP A 39 2.59 8.72 1.08
N ASN A 40 2.30 8.48 -0.18
CA ASN A 40 3.27 8.05 -1.17
C ASN A 40 3.36 9.09 -2.28
N LEU A 41 4.56 9.61 -2.53
CA LEU A 41 4.87 10.50 -3.64
C LEU A 41 5.77 9.77 -4.65
N ILE A 42 5.29 9.64 -5.89
CA ILE A 42 6.05 9.03 -6.98
C ILE A 42 6.76 10.12 -7.78
N PHE A 43 8.05 9.90 -8.03
CA PHE A 43 8.89 10.75 -8.84
C PHE A 43 9.16 10.14 -10.21
N ASP A 44 9.24 10.99 -11.22
CA ASP A 44 9.69 10.62 -12.56
C ASP A 44 10.32 11.85 -13.25
N THR A 45 11.00 11.61 -14.35
CA THR A 45 11.42 12.68 -15.26
C THR A 45 10.21 13.27 -15.99
N PRO A 46 10.27 14.51 -16.49
CA PRO A 46 9.15 15.14 -17.18
C PRO A 46 8.59 14.36 -18.37
N ASP A 47 9.43 13.55 -19.02
CA ASP A 47 9.05 12.68 -20.13
C ASP A 47 8.62 11.26 -19.70
N GLY A 48 8.58 10.96 -18.39
CA GLY A 48 8.21 9.65 -17.86
C GLY A 48 9.28 8.57 -18.06
N GLY A 49 10.55 8.95 -17.95
CA GLY A 49 11.69 8.07 -18.24
C GLY A 49 11.71 6.81 -17.37
N LEU A 50 11.44 6.93 -16.06
CA LEU A 50 11.39 5.76 -15.18
C LEU A 50 10.23 4.82 -15.54
N ALA A 51 9.04 5.38 -15.70
CA ALA A 51 7.85 4.59 -16.05
C ALA A 51 8.00 3.85 -17.38
N LYS A 52 8.62 4.47 -18.40
CA LYS A 52 8.90 3.84 -19.70
C LYS A 52 9.79 2.61 -19.60
N HIS A 53 10.68 2.59 -18.59
CA HIS A 53 11.56 1.45 -18.30
C HIS A 53 11.00 0.49 -17.24
N GLY A 54 9.72 0.62 -16.89
CA GLY A 54 9.08 -0.20 -15.86
C GLY A 54 9.64 0.04 -14.45
N GLN A 55 10.30 1.18 -14.23
CA GLN A 55 10.89 1.59 -12.97
C GLN A 55 9.92 2.47 -12.17
N LEU A 56 10.12 2.53 -10.86
CA LEU A 56 9.35 3.39 -9.96
C LEU A 56 10.28 3.92 -8.87
N LEU A 57 10.27 5.23 -8.67
CA LEU A 57 10.91 5.90 -7.54
C LEU A 57 9.82 6.51 -6.66
N ARG A 58 9.79 6.13 -5.38
CA ARG A 58 8.74 6.51 -4.43
C ARG A 58 9.33 6.97 -3.12
N LEU A 59 8.88 8.12 -2.63
CA LEU A 59 9.06 8.54 -1.25
C LEU A 59 7.77 8.23 -0.48
N ARG A 60 7.85 7.38 0.54
CA ARG A 60 6.75 7.02 1.44
C ARG A 60 6.94 7.67 2.79
N THR A 61 5.89 8.33 3.27
CA THR A 61 5.80 8.81 4.66
C THR A 61 4.78 7.95 5.40
N GLU A 62 5.21 7.29 6.45
CA GLU A 62 4.36 6.45 7.30
C GLU A 62 4.05 7.16 8.62
N THR A 63 2.78 7.09 9.01
CA THR A 63 2.29 7.65 10.27
C THR A 63 1.42 6.60 10.97
N ALA A 64 1.67 6.34 12.24
CA ALA A 64 0.82 5.43 13.00
C ALA A 64 -0.63 5.93 13.00
N ALA A 65 -1.55 5.11 12.49
CA ALA A 65 -2.96 5.47 12.50
C ALA A 65 -3.52 5.38 13.92
N ALA A 66 -4.22 6.42 14.36
CA ALA A 66 -4.92 6.39 15.64
C ALA A 66 -5.96 5.24 15.65
N ALA A 67 -6.07 4.53 16.77
CA ALA A 67 -7.12 3.52 16.92
C ALA A 67 -8.48 4.17 16.71
N SER A 68 -9.27 3.67 15.77
CA SER A 68 -10.63 4.16 15.54
C SER A 68 -11.43 4.00 16.85
N LYS A 69 -11.81 5.09 17.50
CA LYS A 69 -12.71 5.06 18.65
C LYS A 69 -14.03 4.44 18.16
N LYS A 70 -14.32 3.20 18.54
CA LYS A 70 -15.67 2.64 18.41
C LYS A 70 -16.61 3.63 19.07
N SER A 71 -17.55 4.21 18.33
CA SER A 71 -18.58 5.07 18.88
C SER A 71 -19.43 4.23 19.85
N SER A 72 -19.10 4.29 21.14
CA SER A 72 -19.99 3.82 22.18
C SER A 72 -21.16 4.82 22.22
N LYS A 73 -22.34 4.36 21.86
CA LYS A 73 -23.61 5.10 22.06
C LYS A 73 -23.79 5.30 23.57
N THR A 74 -23.28 6.39 24.11
CA THR A 74 -23.61 6.85 25.45
C THR A 74 -24.84 7.74 25.37
N LYS A 75 -25.84 7.39 26.17
CA LYS A 75 -27.10 8.11 26.32
C LYS A 75 -26.85 9.56 26.73
N LYS A 76 -27.57 10.48 26.07
CA LYS A 76 -27.60 11.91 26.35
C LYS A 76 -27.92 12.21 27.81
N SER A 77 -27.06 12.95 28.50
CA SER A 77 -27.45 13.85 29.55
C SER A 77 -27.19 15.29 29.10
N LYS A 78 -28.24 16.10 29.09
CA LYS A 78 -28.21 17.53 28.77
C LYS A 78 -27.48 18.27 29.87
N LYS A 79 -26.35 18.90 29.59
CA LYS A 79 -25.91 20.13 30.27
C LYS A 79 -25.12 20.98 29.28
N SER A 80 -25.66 22.15 28.99
CA SER A 80 -25.06 23.17 28.17
C SER A 80 -23.80 23.75 28.81
N ARG A 81 -22.65 23.62 28.15
CA ARG A 81 -21.49 24.48 28.35
C ARG A 81 -20.97 24.91 27.00
N LYS A 82 -20.84 26.24 26.82
CA LYS A 82 -20.17 26.83 25.64
C LYS A 82 -18.81 26.17 25.46
N ALA A 83 -18.66 25.39 24.40
CA ALA A 83 -17.40 24.80 24.03
C ALA A 83 -16.67 25.75 23.08
N ASN A 84 -15.44 26.10 23.41
CA ASN A 84 -14.50 26.70 22.47
C ASN A 84 -14.30 25.72 21.31
N PRO A 85 -14.06 26.21 20.06
CA PRO A 85 -13.77 25.33 18.93
C PRO A 85 -12.55 24.49 19.27
N PRO A 86 -12.54 23.18 18.89
CA PRO A 86 -11.40 22.33 19.12
C PRO A 86 -10.19 22.90 18.38
N ALA A 87 -9.05 22.99 19.07
CA ALA A 87 -7.78 23.31 18.47
C ALA A 87 -7.49 22.35 17.31
N PRO A 88 -6.84 22.79 16.21
CA PRO A 88 -6.49 21.93 15.10
C PRO A 88 -5.70 20.73 15.64
N ALA A 89 -6.09 19.53 15.19
CA ALA A 89 -5.41 18.30 15.58
C ALA A 89 -3.92 18.44 15.29
N LYS A 90 -3.07 18.28 16.31
CA LYS A 90 -1.62 18.28 16.15
C LYS A 90 -1.28 17.21 15.12
N SER A 91 -0.65 17.60 14.01
CA SER A 91 -0.17 16.65 13.01
C SER A 91 0.71 15.62 13.74
N SER A 92 0.34 14.35 13.68
CA SER A 92 1.18 13.27 14.22
C SER A 92 2.49 13.28 13.45
N LYS A 93 3.64 13.29 14.17
CA LYS A 93 4.95 13.22 13.51
C LYS A 93 5.02 11.90 12.70
N PRO A 94 5.61 11.91 11.49
CA PRO A 94 5.78 10.69 10.71
C PRO A 94 6.57 9.66 11.54
N THR A 95 6.17 8.41 11.46
CA THR A 95 6.86 7.32 12.17
C THR A 95 8.16 6.97 11.46
N ARG A 96 8.13 6.97 10.12
CA ARG A 96 9.31 6.77 9.26
C ARG A 96 9.08 7.31 7.86
N GLN A 97 10.19 7.57 7.15
CA GLN A 97 10.19 7.93 5.75
C GLN A 97 11.11 6.99 4.99
N ILE A 98 10.65 6.50 3.84
CA ILE A 98 11.33 5.47 3.07
C ILE A 98 11.36 5.89 1.61
N LEU A 99 12.57 5.92 1.05
CA LEU A 99 12.77 6.00 -0.39
C LEU A 99 12.83 4.58 -0.94
N THR A 100 11.98 4.28 -1.89
CA THR A 100 11.91 2.99 -2.57
C THR A 100 12.20 3.16 -4.06
N PHE A 101 13.12 2.37 -4.62
CA PHE A 101 13.32 2.23 -6.05
C PHE A 101 13.00 0.79 -6.46
N LYS A 102 12.03 0.63 -7.37
CA LYS A 102 11.64 -0.67 -7.93
C LYS A 102 11.97 -0.71 -9.42
N ARG A 103 12.49 -1.85 -9.89
CA ARG A 103 12.81 -2.07 -11.30
C ARG A 103 12.51 -3.51 -11.73
N PRO A 104 12.41 -3.78 -13.04
CA PRO A 104 12.41 -5.16 -13.53
C PRO A 104 13.68 -5.91 -13.08
N THR A 105 13.56 -7.21 -12.80
CA THR A 105 14.73 -8.04 -12.49
C THR A 105 15.64 -8.16 -13.71
N ALA A 106 16.92 -8.54 -13.50
CA ALA A 106 17.87 -8.72 -14.59
C ALA A 106 17.40 -9.74 -15.65
N GLN A 107 16.73 -10.82 -15.21
CA GLN A 107 16.13 -11.81 -16.11
C GLN A 107 15.00 -11.24 -16.97
N GLN A 108 14.18 -10.36 -16.40
CA GLN A 108 13.09 -9.67 -17.10
C GLN A 108 13.62 -8.65 -18.10
N THR A 109 14.69 -7.95 -17.77
CA THR A 109 15.36 -6.99 -18.66
C THR A 109 16.00 -7.70 -19.86
N ALA A 110 16.58 -8.86 -19.66
CA ALA A 110 17.18 -9.66 -20.73
C ALA A 110 16.14 -10.25 -21.71
N ALA A 111 14.93 -10.50 -21.26
CA ALA A 111 13.89 -11.14 -22.06
C ALA A 111 13.17 -10.18 -23.03
N HIS A 112 13.41 -8.88 -23.02
CA HIS A 112 12.85 -7.83 -23.89
C HIS A 112 11.33 -7.91 -24.17
N THR A 113 10.52 -8.55 -23.32
CA THR A 113 9.11 -8.79 -23.58
C THR A 113 8.23 -8.11 -22.54
N SER A 114 7.42 -7.16 -23.03
CA SER A 114 6.30 -6.53 -22.32
C SER A 114 6.64 -5.43 -21.30
N ARG A 115 5.89 -4.32 -21.33
CA ARG A 115 5.95 -3.18 -20.40
C ARG A 115 5.76 -3.55 -18.93
N TYR A 116 5.26 -4.72 -18.64
CA TYR A 116 5.05 -5.27 -17.30
C TYR A 116 5.33 -6.78 -17.35
N PRO A 117 6.59 -7.20 -17.36
CA PRO A 117 6.91 -8.62 -17.37
C PRO A 117 6.41 -9.24 -16.06
N SER A 118 5.35 -10.03 -16.16
CA SER A 118 4.97 -10.98 -15.15
C SER A 118 5.61 -12.32 -15.51
N PHE A 119 6.49 -12.83 -14.67
CA PHE A 119 6.91 -14.22 -14.78
C PHE A 119 5.81 -15.09 -14.17
N GLY A 120 4.99 -15.69 -15.03
CA GLY A 120 3.86 -16.51 -14.58
C GLY A 120 2.72 -15.67 -13.98
N SER A 121 2.16 -16.17 -12.89
CA SER A 121 0.99 -15.58 -12.20
C SER A 121 1.34 -14.61 -11.06
N HIS A 122 2.61 -14.24 -10.90
CA HIS A 122 3.08 -13.37 -9.83
C HIS A 122 3.85 -12.17 -10.40
N LYS A 123 3.77 -11.05 -9.70
CA LYS A 123 4.59 -9.86 -10.02
C LYS A 123 5.91 -9.97 -9.26
N VAL A 124 7.03 -9.88 -9.98
CA VAL A 124 8.38 -9.94 -9.42
C VAL A 124 9.11 -8.64 -9.72
N ARG A 125 9.81 -8.08 -8.72
CA ARG A 125 10.58 -6.83 -8.83
C ARG A 125 11.86 -6.90 -8.02
N ASP A 126 12.91 -6.27 -8.55
CA ASP A 126 14.07 -5.88 -7.75
C ASP A 126 13.74 -4.58 -7.02
N GLU A 127 13.81 -4.59 -5.69
CA GLU A 127 13.46 -3.49 -4.81
C GLU A 127 14.63 -3.05 -3.95
N ILE A 128 14.89 -1.75 -3.93
CA ILE A 128 15.93 -1.13 -3.12
C ILE A 128 15.24 -0.09 -2.23
N GLU A 129 15.43 -0.20 -0.92
CA GLU A 129 14.89 0.76 0.05
C GLU A 129 15.99 1.43 0.86
N ALA A 130 15.75 2.70 1.19
CA ALA A 130 16.59 3.49 2.08
C ALA A 130 15.72 4.31 3.03
N HIS A 131 16.11 4.36 4.32
CA HIS A 131 15.48 5.27 5.27
C HIS A 131 15.89 6.72 5.00
N VAL A 132 14.93 7.62 5.09
CA VAL A 132 15.12 9.07 4.85
C VAL A 132 14.84 9.81 6.15
N THR A 133 15.78 10.65 6.57
CA THR A 133 15.62 11.49 7.77
C THR A 133 15.14 12.90 7.43
N ASP A 134 15.38 13.36 6.20
CA ASP A 134 15.02 14.69 5.71
C ASP A 134 14.44 14.58 4.29
N SER A 135 13.13 14.38 4.23
CA SER A 135 12.40 14.26 2.97
C SER A 135 12.34 15.56 2.18
N ASP A 136 12.32 16.73 2.86
CA ASP A 136 12.18 18.00 2.18
C ASP A 136 13.44 18.33 1.36
N ASN A 137 14.61 18.07 1.93
CA ASN A 137 15.87 18.25 1.19
C ASN A 137 16.04 17.17 0.10
N LEU A 138 15.59 15.94 0.34
CA LEU A 138 15.60 14.89 -0.69
C LEU A 138 14.73 15.27 -1.90
N ILE A 139 13.54 15.82 -1.68
CA ILE A 139 12.66 16.30 -2.76
C ILE A 139 13.38 17.39 -3.58
N LYS A 140 14.01 18.39 -2.92
CA LYS A 140 14.78 19.44 -3.61
C LYS A 140 15.95 18.88 -4.42
N ILE A 141 16.62 17.84 -3.92
CA ILE A 141 17.68 17.14 -4.67
C ILE A 141 17.11 16.52 -5.94
N PHE A 142 15.98 15.81 -5.85
CA PHE A 142 15.33 15.23 -7.02
C PHE A 142 14.87 16.29 -8.03
N GLU A 143 14.30 17.40 -7.55
CA GLU A 143 13.95 18.54 -8.40
C GLU A 143 15.18 19.13 -9.10
N GLY A 144 16.30 19.29 -8.38
CA GLY A 144 17.59 19.73 -8.93
C GLY A 144 18.18 18.76 -9.97
N LEU A 145 17.87 17.47 -9.89
CA LEU A 145 18.21 16.44 -10.87
C LEU A 145 17.21 16.36 -12.05
N GLY A 146 16.23 17.27 -12.11
CA GLY A 146 15.23 17.32 -13.19
C GLY A 146 14.07 16.36 -13.01
N MET A 147 13.95 15.71 -11.86
CA MET A 147 12.80 14.86 -11.52
C MET A 147 11.73 15.70 -10.81
N ARG A 148 10.49 15.22 -10.85
CA ARG A 148 9.39 15.87 -10.12
C ARG A 148 8.43 14.82 -9.58
N GLY A 149 7.78 15.18 -8.46
CA GLY A 149 6.64 14.43 -7.93
C GLY A 149 5.45 14.63 -8.87
N TRP A 150 4.96 13.56 -9.48
CA TRP A 150 3.88 13.65 -10.48
C TRP A 150 2.61 12.91 -10.08
N PHE A 151 2.68 11.99 -9.11
CA PHE A 151 1.53 11.26 -8.59
C PHE A 151 1.66 11.03 -7.10
N ARG A 152 0.66 11.45 -6.33
CA ARG A 152 0.57 11.22 -4.90
C ARG A 152 -0.61 10.31 -4.61
N TYR A 153 -0.41 9.33 -3.73
CA TYR A 153 -1.51 8.48 -3.29
C TYR A 153 -1.39 8.12 -1.82
N GLU A 154 -2.55 7.93 -1.20
CA GLU A 154 -2.68 7.55 0.20
C GLU A 154 -3.31 6.16 0.31
N LYS A 155 -2.92 5.43 1.34
CA LYS A 155 -3.59 4.22 1.80
C LYS A 155 -3.39 4.03 3.30
N TYR A 156 -4.24 3.23 3.90
CA TYR A 156 -3.98 2.67 5.22
C TYR A 156 -3.58 1.21 5.03
N ARG A 157 -2.42 0.85 5.57
CA ARG A 157 -1.89 -0.52 5.50
C ARG A 157 -1.93 -1.19 6.87
N SER A 158 -2.33 -2.46 6.89
CA SER A 158 -2.21 -3.32 8.06
C SER A 158 -1.48 -4.61 7.65
N THR A 159 -0.26 -4.79 8.13
CA THR A 159 0.57 -5.96 7.84
C THR A 159 0.29 -7.06 8.86
N HIS A 160 0.11 -8.30 8.38
CA HIS A 160 -0.14 -9.48 9.21
C HIS A 160 0.82 -10.60 8.84
N GLN A 161 1.14 -11.42 9.84
CA GLN A 161 1.89 -12.66 9.68
C GLN A 161 1.09 -13.84 10.21
N LEU A 162 1.25 -14.99 9.55
CA LEU A 162 0.71 -16.24 10.05
C LEU A 162 1.58 -16.79 11.21
N PRO A 163 1.00 -17.61 12.11
CA PRO A 163 1.76 -18.24 13.18
C PRO A 163 2.97 -19.03 12.65
N ALA A 164 4.07 -19.05 13.39
CA ALA A 164 5.28 -19.82 13.03
C ALA A 164 5.03 -21.33 12.85
N THR A 165 3.93 -21.85 13.41
CA THR A 165 3.47 -23.23 13.19
C THR A 165 3.08 -23.50 11.72
N ASN A 166 2.77 -22.47 10.95
CA ASN A 166 2.56 -22.56 9.50
C ASN A 166 3.92 -22.47 8.78
N THR A 167 4.68 -23.56 8.78
CA THR A 167 6.04 -23.63 8.21
C THR A 167 6.11 -23.21 6.74
N TRP A 168 5.02 -23.40 5.99
CA TRP A 168 4.90 -22.96 4.59
C TRP A 168 4.86 -21.44 4.41
N ALA A 169 4.52 -20.71 5.48
CA ALA A 169 4.37 -19.25 5.46
C ALA A 169 5.63 -18.51 5.96
N HIS A 170 6.77 -19.17 5.99
CA HIS A 170 8.03 -18.51 6.33
C HIS A 170 8.38 -17.43 5.29
N GLY A 171 8.64 -16.21 5.73
CA GLY A 171 8.90 -15.07 4.85
C GLY A 171 7.68 -14.56 4.08
N PHE A 172 6.46 -14.91 4.51
CA PHE A 172 5.21 -14.52 3.86
C PHE A 172 4.48 -13.44 4.67
N LEU A 173 4.01 -12.41 3.98
CA LEU A 173 3.25 -11.29 4.56
C LEU A 173 1.87 -11.18 3.91
N ILE A 174 0.90 -10.75 4.72
CA ILE A 174 -0.45 -10.40 4.30
C ILE A 174 -0.65 -8.91 4.59
N GLU A 175 -0.70 -8.10 3.56
CA GLU A 175 -0.82 -6.66 3.69
C GLU A 175 -2.18 -6.18 3.23
N VAL A 176 -3.01 -5.75 4.17
CA VAL A 176 -4.35 -5.24 3.90
C VAL A 176 -4.28 -3.75 3.66
N ASP A 177 -4.64 -3.32 2.45
CA ASP A 177 -4.59 -1.95 2.00
C ASP A 177 -6.00 -1.37 1.82
N GLU A 178 -6.36 -0.41 2.66
CA GLU A 178 -7.55 0.42 2.49
C GLU A 178 -7.15 1.63 1.64
N THR A 179 -7.75 1.79 0.47
CA THR A 179 -7.45 2.86 -0.49
C THR A 179 -8.72 3.65 -0.86
N PRO A 180 -8.62 4.86 -1.45
CA PRO A 180 -9.78 5.60 -1.96
C PRO A 180 -10.62 4.85 -3.00
N ILE A 181 -10.07 3.82 -3.66
CA ILE A 181 -10.74 3.02 -4.70
C ILE A 181 -11.20 1.64 -4.21
N GLY A 182 -11.06 1.38 -2.91
CA GLY A 182 -11.49 0.13 -2.29
C GLY A 182 -10.43 -0.53 -1.42
N THR A 183 -10.75 -1.70 -0.90
CA THR A 183 -9.86 -2.47 -0.05
C THR A 183 -9.23 -3.61 -0.84
N PHE A 184 -7.92 -3.76 -0.69
CA PHE A 184 -7.13 -4.80 -1.35
C PHE A 184 -6.33 -5.56 -0.29
N VAL A 185 -5.84 -6.73 -0.67
CA VAL A 185 -4.78 -7.42 0.07
C VAL A 185 -3.63 -7.71 -0.89
N GLU A 186 -2.43 -7.38 -0.49
CA GLU A 186 -1.18 -7.81 -1.11
C GLU A 186 -0.68 -9.03 -0.34
N LEU A 187 -0.33 -10.07 -1.08
CA LEU A 187 0.29 -11.28 -0.56
C LEU A 187 1.71 -11.28 -1.08
N GLU A 188 2.68 -11.19 -0.17
CA GLU A 188 4.10 -11.05 -0.50
C GLU A 188 4.90 -12.21 0.08
N GLY A 189 5.80 -12.78 -0.71
CA GLY A 189 6.68 -13.87 -0.27
C GLY A 189 6.92 -14.94 -1.33
N PRO A 190 7.30 -16.17 -0.92
CA PRO A 190 7.51 -17.26 -1.86
C PRO A 190 6.26 -17.58 -2.68
N PRO A 191 6.36 -17.80 -4.01
CA PRO A 191 5.21 -18.04 -4.90
C PRO A 191 4.24 -19.14 -4.40
N ALA A 192 4.78 -20.25 -3.91
CA ALA A 192 3.97 -21.34 -3.38
C ALA A 192 3.18 -20.95 -2.13
N ALA A 193 3.74 -20.10 -1.26
CA ALA A 193 3.05 -19.57 -0.09
C ALA A 193 1.94 -18.61 -0.49
N ILE A 194 2.20 -17.74 -1.48
CA ILE A 194 1.20 -16.83 -2.05
C ILE A 194 0.01 -17.62 -2.62
N ASP A 195 0.25 -18.62 -3.46
CA ASP A 195 -0.80 -19.41 -4.09
C ASP A 195 -1.65 -20.16 -3.04
N ARG A 196 -0.99 -20.72 -2.03
CA ARG A 196 -1.66 -21.39 -0.92
C ARG A 196 -2.50 -20.40 -0.10
N ALA A 197 -1.93 -19.28 0.29
CA ALA A 197 -2.65 -18.27 1.05
C ALA A 197 -3.86 -17.72 0.27
N ALA A 198 -3.72 -17.44 -1.02
CA ALA A 198 -4.83 -17.02 -1.86
C ALA A 198 -5.98 -18.04 -1.84
N THR A 199 -5.66 -19.33 -1.95
CA THR A 199 -6.65 -20.42 -1.86
C THR A 199 -7.33 -20.47 -0.48
N GLU A 200 -6.57 -20.37 0.61
CA GLU A 200 -7.10 -20.33 1.98
C GLU A 200 -8.02 -19.10 2.22
N LEU A 201 -7.74 -18.00 1.53
CA LEU A 201 -8.54 -16.78 1.53
C LEU A 201 -9.78 -16.87 0.60
N GLY A 202 -9.95 -17.96 -0.16
CA GLY A 202 -11.07 -18.18 -1.06
C GLY A 202 -10.91 -17.57 -2.45
N TYR A 203 -9.68 -17.30 -2.88
CA TYR A 203 -9.34 -16.76 -4.20
C TYR A 203 -8.64 -17.82 -5.07
N SER A 204 -8.57 -17.55 -6.36
CA SER A 204 -7.89 -18.36 -7.36
C SER A 204 -7.00 -17.47 -8.24
N LYS A 205 -6.15 -18.08 -9.07
CA LYS A 205 -5.21 -17.33 -9.95
C LYS A 205 -5.89 -16.32 -10.87
N LYS A 206 -7.16 -16.53 -11.26
CA LYS A 206 -7.95 -15.59 -12.06
C LYS A 206 -8.31 -14.29 -11.34
N ASP A 207 -8.22 -14.29 -10.01
CA ASP A 207 -8.50 -13.13 -9.17
C ASP A 207 -7.23 -12.29 -8.92
N TYR A 208 -6.05 -12.75 -9.39
CA TYR A 208 -4.77 -12.09 -9.17
C TYR A 208 -4.67 -10.79 -9.98
N ILE A 209 -4.33 -9.72 -9.28
CA ILE A 209 -4.13 -8.40 -9.85
C ILE A 209 -2.63 -8.12 -9.79
N LEU A 210 -1.98 -8.01 -10.95
CA LEU A 210 -0.54 -7.79 -11.07
C LEU A 210 -0.19 -6.31 -11.32
N THR A 211 -1.21 -5.47 -11.53
CA THR A 211 -1.04 -4.04 -11.79
C THR A 211 -0.81 -3.26 -10.48
N ASN A 212 -0.15 -2.11 -10.59
CA ASN A 212 0.07 -1.20 -9.47
C ASN A 212 -1.19 -0.36 -9.16
N TYR A 213 -1.18 0.38 -8.02
CA TYR A 213 -2.32 1.22 -7.61
C TYR A 213 -2.60 2.36 -8.56
N LEU A 214 -1.59 2.92 -9.23
CA LEU A 214 -1.78 3.96 -10.23
C LEU A 214 -2.64 3.46 -11.40
N ALA A 215 -2.30 2.28 -11.94
CA ALA A 215 -3.06 1.69 -13.04
C ALA A 215 -4.49 1.32 -12.61
N LEU A 216 -4.68 0.79 -11.40
CA LEU A 216 -6.00 0.51 -10.83
C LEU A 216 -6.83 1.79 -10.65
N TYR A 217 -6.20 2.87 -10.19
CA TYR A 217 -6.85 4.16 -10.04
C TYR A 217 -7.22 4.78 -11.38
N ALA A 218 -6.32 4.74 -12.37
CA ALA A 218 -6.60 5.22 -13.71
C ALA A 218 -7.78 4.47 -14.34
N GLU A 219 -7.87 3.15 -14.15
CA GLU A 219 -9.00 2.34 -14.60
C GLU A 219 -10.30 2.71 -13.85
N ASP A 220 -10.24 2.92 -12.54
CA ASP A 220 -11.40 3.37 -11.75
C ASP A 220 -11.91 4.75 -12.21
N CYS A 221 -10.99 5.69 -12.48
CA CYS A 221 -11.32 7.01 -13.04
C CYS A 221 -11.95 6.88 -14.42
N ARG A 222 -11.38 6.06 -15.32
CA ARG A 222 -11.92 5.82 -16.66
C ARG A 222 -13.35 5.28 -16.59
N ARG A 223 -13.60 4.32 -15.71
CA ARG A 223 -14.94 3.74 -15.50
C ARG A 223 -15.96 4.79 -14.98
N LYS A 224 -15.49 5.78 -14.22
CA LYS A 224 -16.30 6.88 -13.68
C LYS A 224 -16.39 8.09 -14.60
N GLY A 225 -15.74 8.09 -15.74
CA GLY A 225 -15.66 9.24 -16.66
C GLY A 225 -14.85 10.41 -16.08
N GLN A 226 -13.88 10.14 -15.19
CA GLN A 226 -13.05 11.14 -14.53
C GLN A 226 -11.62 11.12 -15.04
N GLN A 227 -10.97 12.28 -15.03
CA GLN A 227 -9.53 12.34 -15.31
C GLN A 227 -8.72 11.94 -14.06
N PRO A 228 -7.71 11.07 -14.18
CA PRO A 228 -6.85 10.71 -13.07
C PRO A 228 -6.08 11.93 -12.53
N GLN A 229 -6.13 12.09 -11.22
CA GLN A 229 -5.34 13.07 -10.45
C GLN A 229 -4.56 12.31 -9.36
N ASN A 230 -4.37 12.94 -8.20
CA ASN A 230 -3.85 12.25 -7.03
C ASN A 230 -4.94 11.33 -6.41
N MET A 231 -4.56 10.16 -5.92
CA MET A 231 -5.46 9.22 -5.27
C MET A 231 -5.42 9.44 -3.75
N LEU A 232 -6.16 10.42 -3.26
CA LEU A 232 -6.18 10.83 -1.86
C LEU A 232 -7.51 10.51 -1.20
N PHE A 233 -7.49 10.25 0.10
CA PHE A 233 -8.74 10.19 0.86
C PHE A 233 -9.40 11.57 0.93
N PRO A 234 -10.73 11.65 0.89
CA PRO A 234 -11.45 12.90 1.16
C PRO A 234 -11.09 13.45 2.54
N ASP A 235 -11.04 14.79 2.70
CA ASP A 235 -10.60 15.45 3.94
C ASP A 235 -11.34 15.00 5.21
N LYS A 236 -12.60 14.56 5.06
CA LYS A 236 -13.39 13.99 6.17
C LYS A 236 -12.87 12.68 6.75
N PHE A 237 -11.89 12.05 6.10
CA PHE A 237 -11.24 10.80 6.54
C PHE A 237 -9.81 11.01 7.04
N ARG A 238 -9.30 12.23 6.99
CA ARG A 238 -7.99 12.64 7.50
C ARG A 238 -7.98 12.98 8.97
#